data_3bc54d85b7777572464265ab54efdea1
#
_entry.id   3bc54d85b7777572464265ab54efdea1
#
_cell.length_a   1.000
_cell.length_b   1.000
_cell.length_c   1.000
_cell.angle_alpha   90.00
_cell.angle_beta   90.00
_cell.angle_gamma   90.00
#
_symmetry.space_group_name_H-M   'P 1'
#
loop_
_entity.id
_entity.type
_entity.pdbx_description
1 polymer ?
#
loop_
_entity_poly.entity_id
_entity_poly.type
_entity_poly.pdbx_seq_one_letter_code
_entity_poly.pdbx_strand_id
1 'polypeptide(L)'
;GITVAGSFIIGLDVDRPGIGRRIAEAASAYHVDFLNVMFLTPLPGTVLWQKMEAEGRIATDRFPEDWKFFTLTLPVGRYRHLDRDQVIDEMVDCNRRFYSWRRILARVGRNLLRRQQPYLVLIGNLSYRRNNRLGRTLFREFQQIRGGTSAVRRLPPTGVNGHIHETELHDQDDLRRRHSSFQEHGAAQT
;
A
#
# COMPACT_ATOMS: atom_id res chain seq x y z
N GLY A 1 -14.35 13.21 22.32
CA GLY A 1 -14.62 11.90 21.74
C GLY A 1 -13.42 11.37 20.99
N ILE A 2 -13.32 10.05 20.83
CA ILE A 2 -12.25 9.40 20.11
C ILE A 2 -12.76 9.00 18.73
N THR A 3 -12.01 9.34 17.69
CA THR A 3 -12.24 8.86 16.32
C THR A 3 -11.37 7.63 16.07
N VAL A 4 -11.94 6.54 15.53
CA VAL A 4 -11.27 5.27 15.34
C VAL A 4 -10.95 5.06 13.87
N ALA A 5 -9.66 4.90 13.54
CA ALA A 5 -9.21 4.46 12.24
C ALA A 5 -8.81 2.97 12.31
N GLY A 6 -9.43 2.13 11.49
CA GLY A 6 -9.12 0.70 11.39
C GLY A 6 -8.29 0.42 10.15
N SER A 7 -7.17 -0.29 10.33
CA SER A 7 -6.36 -0.80 9.21
C SER A 7 -6.57 -2.31 9.08
N PHE A 8 -6.85 -2.76 7.86
CA PHE A 8 -7.07 -4.16 7.53
C PHE A 8 -6.16 -4.57 6.38
N ILE A 9 -5.74 -5.82 6.39
CA ILE A 9 -4.91 -6.41 5.34
C ILE A 9 -5.77 -7.38 4.54
N ILE A 10 -5.62 -7.36 3.22
CA ILE A 10 -6.24 -8.28 2.27
C ILE A 10 -5.16 -9.03 1.49
N GLY A 11 -5.44 -10.29 1.14
CA GLY A 11 -4.50 -11.17 0.45
C GLY A 11 -3.78 -12.15 1.37
N LEU A 12 -4.30 -12.36 2.59
CA LEU A 12 -3.82 -13.41 3.48
C LEU A 12 -4.06 -14.81 2.90
N ASP A 13 -3.28 -15.79 3.33
CA ASP A 13 -3.39 -17.18 2.86
C ASP A 13 -4.74 -17.84 3.17
N VAL A 14 -5.51 -17.26 4.10
CA VAL A 14 -6.87 -17.70 4.47
C VAL A 14 -7.97 -16.94 3.73
N ASP A 15 -7.64 -15.88 2.99
CA ASP A 15 -8.63 -15.06 2.32
C ASP A 15 -9.22 -15.80 1.11
N ARG A 16 -10.52 -15.64 0.95
CA ARG A 16 -11.33 -16.21 -0.12
C ARG A 16 -12.14 -15.10 -0.80
N PRO A 17 -12.70 -15.33 -2.01
CA PRO A 17 -13.66 -14.41 -2.59
C PRO A 17 -14.76 -14.02 -1.60
N GLY A 18 -15.11 -12.73 -1.56
CA GLY A 18 -16.04 -12.14 -0.59
C GLY A 18 -15.36 -11.58 0.68
N ILE A 19 -14.02 -11.61 0.76
CA ILE A 19 -13.29 -11.04 1.91
C ILE A 19 -13.52 -9.53 2.03
N GLY A 20 -13.61 -8.79 0.92
CA GLY A 20 -13.87 -7.36 0.94
C GLY A 20 -15.19 -7.01 1.62
N ARG A 21 -16.25 -7.79 1.36
CA ARG A 21 -17.52 -7.62 2.06
C ARG A 21 -17.37 -7.89 3.56
N ARG A 22 -16.70 -8.98 3.95
CA ARG A 22 -16.51 -9.35 5.35
C ARG A 22 -15.74 -8.29 6.13
N ILE A 23 -14.68 -7.73 5.54
CA ILE A 23 -13.91 -6.63 6.14
C ILE A 23 -14.82 -5.40 6.32
N ALA A 24 -15.61 -5.01 5.31
CA ALA A 24 -16.49 -3.85 5.41
C ALA A 24 -17.59 -4.03 6.48
N GLU A 25 -18.08 -5.25 6.66
CA GLU A 25 -19.03 -5.62 7.70
C GLU A 25 -18.38 -5.59 9.09
N ALA A 26 -17.24 -6.22 9.25
CA ALA A 26 -16.47 -6.23 10.51
C ALA A 26 -16.08 -4.82 10.95
N ALA A 27 -15.52 -4.00 10.04
CA ALA A 27 -15.19 -2.61 10.34
C ALA A 27 -16.42 -1.78 10.77
N SER A 28 -17.58 -2.07 10.19
CA SER A 28 -18.82 -1.43 10.59
C SER A 28 -19.31 -1.90 11.96
N ALA A 29 -19.18 -3.19 12.26
CA ALA A 29 -19.54 -3.80 13.56
C ALA A 29 -18.63 -3.28 14.69
N TYR A 30 -17.34 -3.10 14.42
CA TYR A 30 -16.38 -2.49 15.35
C TYR A 30 -16.51 -0.97 15.48
N HIS A 31 -17.49 -0.37 14.83
CA HIS A 31 -17.73 1.07 14.84
C HIS A 31 -16.53 1.91 14.39
N VAL A 32 -15.74 1.40 13.47
CA VAL A 32 -14.63 2.12 12.84
C VAL A 32 -15.17 3.34 12.09
N ASP A 33 -14.54 4.50 12.27
CA ASP A 33 -14.93 5.75 11.61
C ASP A 33 -14.23 5.91 10.25
N PHE A 34 -12.96 5.47 10.15
CA PHE A 34 -12.17 5.44 8.93
C PHE A 34 -11.60 4.05 8.69
N LEU A 35 -11.71 3.57 7.47
CA LEU A 35 -11.19 2.28 7.04
C LEU A 35 -10.03 2.48 6.08
N ASN A 36 -8.90 1.87 6.41
CA ASN A 36 -7.77 1.71 5.51
C ASN A 36 -7.59 0.22 5.19
N VAL A 37 -7.62 -0.14 3.91
CA VAL A 37 -7.36 -1.51 3.46
C VAL A 37 -6.07 -1.54 2.69
N MET A 38 -5.17 -2.43 3.06
CA MET A 38 -3.85 -2.59 2.47
C MET A 38 -3.68 -3.99 1.92
N PHE A 39 -2.87 -4.14 0.88
CA PHE A 39 -2.50 -5.46 0.38
C PHE A 39 -1.41 -6.10 1.24
N LEU A 40 -1.50 -7.42 1.43
CA LEU A 40 -0.39 -8.18 2.00
C LEU A 40 0.83 -8.01 1.09
N THR A 41 1.82 -7.29 1.59
CA THR A 41 3.03 -6.94 0.85
C THR A 41 4.24 -7.59 1.53
N PRO A 42 4.91 -8.53 0.86
CA PRO A 42 6.15 -9.09 1.36
C PRO A 42 7.27 -8.04 1.23
N LEU A 43 7.68 -7.45 2.34
CA LEU A 43 8.77 -6.50 2.35
C LEU A 43 10.12 -7.24 2.42
N PRO A 44 11.13 -6.84 1.62
CA PRO A 44 12.45 -7.45 1.65
C PRO A 44 13.04 -7.50 3.06
N GLY A 45 13.69 -8.61 3.40
CA GLY A 45 14.28 -8.83 4.73
C GLY A 45 13.31 -9.32 5.81
N THR A 46 12.00 -9.44 5.52
CA THR A 46 11.04 -9.99 6.47
C THR A 46 10.87 -11.51 6.30
N VAL A 47 10.41 -12.18 7.37
CA VAL A 47 10.04 -13.61 7.32
C VAL A 47 8.98 -13.90 6.26
N LEU A 48 8.05 -12.97 6.06
CA LEU A 48 7.03 -13.08 5.00
C LEU A 48 7.67 -13.09 3.61
N TRP A 49 8.67 -12.23 3.38
CA TRP A 49 9.43 -12.22 2.13
C TRP A 49 10.07 -13.58 1.88
N GLN A 50 10.88 -14.08 2.84
CA GLN A 50 11.58 -15.36 2.73
C GLN A 50 10.62 -16.51 2.42
N LYS A 51 9.49 -16.58 3.12
CA LYS A 51 8.45 -17.57 2.87
C LYS A 51 7.87 -17.48 1.46
N MET A 52 7.46 -16.29 1.04
CA MET A 52 6.84 -16.10 -0.28
C MET A 52 7.83 -16.26 -1.42
N GLU A 53 9.10 -15.94 -1.21
CA GLU A 53 10.20 -16.19 -2.15
C GLU A 53 10.43 -17.69 -2.33
N ALA A 54 10.57 -18.45 -1.24
CA ALA A 54 10.71 -19.90 -1.26
C ALA A 54 9.52 -20.61 -1.95
N GLU A 55 8.31 -20.04 -1.82
CA GLU A 55 7.10 -20.52 -2.48
C GLU A 55 6.94 -20.00 -3.94
N GLY A 56 7.88 -19.20 -4.46
CA GLY A 56 7.80 -18.59 -5.80
C GLY A 56 6.65 -17.59 -5.96
N ARG A 57 6.22 -16.98 -4.89
CA ARG A 57 5.07 -16.06 -4.83
C ARG A 57 5.43 -14.58 -4.89
N ILE A 58 6.69 -14.24 -5.00
CA ILE A 58 7.13 -12.87 -5.30
C ILE A 58 6.92 -12.62 -6.78
N ALA A 59 6.04 -11.68 -7.13
CA ALA A 59 5.70 -11.39 -8.51
C ALA A 59 6.75 -10.52 -9.21
N THR A 60 7.55 -9.78 -8.44
CA THR A 60 8.57 -8.84 -8.93
C THR A 60 9.65 -8.71 -7.89
N ASP A 61 10.89 -8.88 -8.30
CA ASP A 61 12.06 -8.91 -7.41
C ASP A 61 13.27 -8.13 -7.94
N ARG A 62 13.14 -7.46 -9.10
CA ARG A 62 14.24 -6.69 -9.65
C ARG A 62 14.55 -5.47 -8.79
N PHE A 63 15.67 -5.54 -8.11
CA PHE A 63 16.21 -4.41 -7.36
C PHE A 63 17.07 -3.54 -8.30
N PRO A 64 16.98 -2.21 -8.24
CA PRO A 64 16.08 -1.38 -7.43
C PRO A 64 14.73 -1.05 -8.12
N GLU A 65 14.55 -1.42 -9.39
CA GLU A 65 13.47 -0.94 -10.26
C GLU A 65 12.08 -1.28 -9.75
N ASP A 66 11.91 -2.47 -9.19
CA ASP A 66 10.61 -2.95 -8.74
C ASP A 66 10.27 -2.54 -7.29
N TRP A 67 11.26 -2.08 -6.52
CA TRP A 67 11.04 -1.73 -5.11
C TRP A 67 10.09 -0.55 -4.89
N LYS A 68 9.98 0.35 -5.86
CA LYS A 68 8.98 1.42 -5.85
C LYS A 68 7.53 0.93 -5.79
N PHE A 69 7.30 -0.34 -6.14
CA PHE A 69 5.97 -0.96 -6.11
C PHE A 69 5.66 -1.66 -4.79
N PHE A 70 6.66 -1.87 -3.92
CA PHE A 70 6.48 -2.50 -2.61
C PHE A 70 5.86 -1.53 -1.60
N THR A 71 4.80 -0.89 -2.03
CA THR A 71 3.91 -0.10 -1.18
C THR A 71 2.75 -0.97 -0.76
N LEU A 72 2.19 -0.74 0.41
CA LEU A 72 1.03 -1.48 0.91
C LEU A 72 -0.25 -1.24 0.07
N THR A 73 -0.15 -0.40 -0.95
CA THR A 73 -1.27 0.00 -1.83
C THR A 73 -1.30 -0.74 -3.17
N LEU A 74 -0.25 -1.52 -3.49
CA LEU A 74 -0.16 -2.27 -4.74
C LEU A 74 0.01 -3.77 -4.48
N PRO A 75 -0.70 -4.64 -5.23
CA PRO A 75 -0.60 -6.08 -5.08
C PRO A 75 0.65 -6.62 -5.80
N VAL A 76 1.75 -6.75 -5.08
CA VAL A 76 3.05 -7.23 -5.60
C VAL A 76 3.29 -8.72 -5.40
N GLY A 77 2.50 -9.38 -4.54
CA GLY A 77 2.58 -10.81 -4.28
C GLY A 77 1.61 -11.64 -5.13
N ARG A 78 1.84 -12.94 -5.20
CA ARG A 78 0.88 -13.94 -5.67
C ARG A 78 0.15 -14.50 -4.44
N TYR A 79 -1.16 -14.32 -4.39
CA TYR A 79 -2.00 -14.76 -3.28
C TYR A 79 -2.49 -16.21 -3.52
N ARG A 80 -2.79 -16.96 -2.46
CA ARG A 80 -3.12 -18.39 -2.60
C ARG A 80 -4.47 -18.66 -3.25
N HIS A 81 -5.47 -17.86 -2.91
CA HIS A 81 -6.87 -18.13 -3.28
C HIS A 81 -7.53 -17.00 -4.04
N LEU A 82 -6.79 -15.96 -4.30
CA LEU A 82 -7.22 -14.79 -5.06
C LEU A 82 -6.15 -14.50 -6.10
N ASP A 83 -6.53 -14.34 -7.34
CA ASP A 83 -5.64 -13.76 -8.32
C ASP A 83 -5.49 -12.25 -8.08
N ARG A 84 -4.61 -11.61 -8.84
CA ARG A 84 -4.33 -10.19 -8.68
C ARG A 84 -5.57 -9.33 -8.91
N ASP A 85 -6.37 -9.63 -9.91
CA ASP A 85 -7.53 -8.84 -10.26
C ASP A 85 -8.62 -9.04 -9.21
N GLN A 86 -8.82 -10.26 -8.76
CA GLN A 86 -9.74 -10.58 -7.67
C GLN A 86 -9.40 -9.84 -6.38
N VAL A 87 -8.14 -9.80 -5.98
CA VAL A 87 -7.76 -9.09 -4.73
C VAL A 87 -7.96 -7.58 -4.84
N ILE A 88 -7.75 -7.00 -6.03
CA ILE A 88 -8.07 -5.59 -6.30
C ILE A 88 -9.58 -5.36 -6.25
N ASP A 89 -10.36 -6.23 -6.88
CA ASP A 89 -11.83 -6.13 -6.89
C ASP A 89 -12.41 -6.26 -5.47
N GLU A 90 -11.87 -7.14 -4.64
CA GLU A 90 -12.25 -7.29 -3.25
C GLU A 90 -11.94 -6.03 -2.43
N MET A 91 -10.78 -5.41 -2.64
CA MET A 91 -10.45 -4.12 -2.01
C MET A 91 -11.42 -3.02 -2.47
N VAL A 92 -11.70 -2.93 -3.77
CA VAL A 92 -12.63 -1.95 -4.33
C VAL A 92 -14.04 -2.16 -3.78
N ASP A 93 -14.51 -3.41 -3.70
CA ASP A 93 -15.83 -3.73 -3.15
C ASP A 93 -15.91 -3.39 -1.65
N CYS A 94 -14.86 -3.72 -0.89
CA CYS A 94 -14.75 -3.33 0.52
C CYS A 94 -14.92 -1.82 0.71
N ASN A 95 -14.12 -1.03 0.00
CA ASN A 95 -14.16 0.41 0.06
C ASN A 95 -15.51 0.98 -0.40
N ARG A 96 -16.08 0.46 -1.47
CA ARG A 96 -17.40 0.86 -1.98
C ARG A 96 -18.49 0.63 -0.95
N ARG A 97 -18.50 -0.52 -0.28
CA ARG A 97 -19.48 -0.88 0.76
C ARG A 97 -19.31 -0.03 1.99
N PHE A 98 -18.08 0.08 2.51
CA PHE A 98 -17.81 0.83 3.73
C PHE A 98 -18.08 2.32 3.55
N TYR A 99 -17.67 2.94 2.44
CA TYR A 99 -17.88 4.36 2.12
C TYR A 99 -19.17 4.62 1.32
N SER A 100 -20.18 3.74 1.40
CA SER A 100 -21.51 4.02 0.87
C SER A 100 -22.20 5.16 1.64
N TRP A 101 -23.03 5.94 0.94
CA TRP A 101 -23.73 7.09 1.57
C TRP A 101 -24.53 6.70 2.82
N ARG A 102 -25.26 5.58 2.75
CA ARG A 102 -26.03 5.09 3.89
C ARG A 102 -25.14 4.85 5.12
N ARG A 103 -23.96 4.24 4.95
CA ARG A 103 -23.03 3.97 6.06
C ARG A 103 -22.31 5.22 6.53
N ILE A 104 -21.98 6.16 5.64
CA ILE A 104 -21.40 7.47 6.02
C ILE A 104 -22.40 8.22 6.90
N LEU A 105 -23.65 8.37 6.45
CA LEU A 105 -24.67 9.08 7.22
C LEU A 105 -24.94 8.42 8.57
N ALA A 106 -24.99 7.09 8.63
CA ALA A 106 -25.15 6.35 9.90
C ALA A 106 -23.96 6.61 10.87
N ARG A 107 -22.72 6.67 10.36
CA ARG A 107 -21.55 7.02 11.20
C ARG A 107 -21.62 8.46 11.69
N VAL A 108 -21.91 9.39 10.80
CA VAL A 108 -22.05 10.82 11.17
C VAL A 108 -23.16 11.01 12.20
N GLY A 109 -24.33 10.39 12.00
CA GLY A 109 -25.45 10.43 12.96
C GLY A 109 -25.08 9.85 14.30
N ARG A 110 -24.40 8.72 14.34
CA ARG A 110 -23.89 8.10 15.58
C ARG A 110 -22.93 9.03 16.32
N ASN A 111 -21.99 9.67 15.59
CA ASN A 111 -21.04 10.60 16.17
C ASN A 111 -21.74 11.87 16.70
N LEU A 112 -22.77 12.34 16.02
CA LEU A 112 -23.60 13.47 16.47
C LEU A 112 -24.34 13.13 17.77
N LEU A 113 -25.00 11.97 17.84
CA LEU A 113 -25.73 11.51 19.03
C LEU A 113 -24.79 11.32 20.24
N ARG A 114 -23.55 10.88 19.99
CA ARG A 114 -22.53 10.68 21.03
C ARG A 114 -21.75 11.96 21.37
N ARG A 115 -22.13 13.12 20.80
CA ARG A 115 -21.44 14.40 20.96
C ARG A 115 -19.92 14.31 20.69
N GLN A 116 -19.55 13.53 19.67
CA GLN A 116 -18.17 13.40 19.20
C GLN A 116 -17.87 14.45 18.12
N GLN A 117 -17.05 14.10 17.12
CA GLN A 117 -16.62 15.02 16.05
C GLN A 117 -17.29 14.67 14.70
N PRO A 118 -18.61 14.92 14.51
CA PRO A 118 -19.33 14.51 13.32
C PRO A 118 -18.79 15.16 12.04
N TYR A 119 -18.30 16.40 12.13
CA TYR A 119 -17.71 17.11 10.99
C TYR A 119 -16.41 16.46 10.52
N LEU A 120 -15.52 16.07 11.43
CA LEU A 120 -14.28 15.36 11.09
C LEU A 120 -14.59 14.03 10.42
N VAL A 121 -15.54 13.29 10.97
CA VAL A 121 -15.98 12.01 10.41
C VAL A 121 -16.59 12.19 9.03
N LEU A 122 -17.40 13.22 8.82
CA LEU A 122 -18.00 13.51 7.51
C LEU A 122 -16.92 13.86 6.48
N ILE A 123 -16.08 14.86 6.76
CA ILE A 123 -15.06 15.35 5.84
C ILE A 123 -14.06 14.22 5.52
N GLY A 124 -13.60 13.48 6.51
CA GLY A 124 -12.70 12.35 6.33
C GLY A 124 -13.31 11.27 5.45
N ASN A 125 -14.56 10.86 5.72
CA ASN A 125 -15.23 9.84 4.90
C ASN A 125 -15.44 10.30 3.44
N LEU A 126 -15.74 11.58 3.20
CA LEU A 126 -15.85 12.12 1.84
C LEU A 126 -14.49 12.13 1.13
N SER A 127 -13.43 12.51 1.84
CA SER A 127 -12.06 12.48 1.32
C SER A 127 -11.65 11.06 0.93
N TYR A 128 -11.81 10.08 1.82
CA TYR A 128 -11.53 8.67 1.51
C TYR A 128 -12.38 8.15 0.34
N ARG A 129 -13.67 8.48 0.30
CA ARG A 129 -14.54 8.11 -0.82
C ARG A 129 -14.05 8.67 -2.15
N ARG A 130 -13.58 9.93 -2.17
CA ARG A 130 -13.01 10.57 -3.36
C ARG A 130 -11.70 9.91 -3.75
N ASN A 131 -10.80 9.71 -2.79
CA ASN A 131 -9.50 9.09 -3.01
C ASN A 131 -9.61 7.65 -3.55
N ASN A 132 -10.51 6.85 -3.01
CA ASN A 132 -10.77 5.49 -3.46
C ASN A 132 -11.33 5.41 -4.90
N ARG A 133 -11.93 6.48 -5.42
CA ARG A 133 -12.32 6.56 -6.84
C ARG A 133 -11.10 6.79 -7.74
N LEU A 134 -10.17 7.65 -7.31
CA LEU A 134 -8.92 7.90 -8.02
C LEU A 134 -8.01 6.66 -8.02
N GLY A 135 -7.95 5.94 -6.91
CA GLY A 135 -7.18 4.71 -6.78
C GLY A 135 -7.54 3.66 -7.82
N ARG A 136 -8.81 3.56 -8.24
CA ARG A 136 -9.23 2.64 -9.31
C ARG A 136 -8.58 2.93 -10.66
N THR A 137 -8.35 4.19 -10.97
CA THR A 137 -7.67 4.58 -12.21
C THR A 137 -6.20 4.16 -12.17
N LEU A 138 -5.54 4.39 -11.02
CA LEU A 138 -4.15 3.98 -10.82
C LEU A 138 -3.97 2.45 -10.91
N PHE A 139 -4.91 1.65 -10.40
CA PHE A 139 -4.87 0.19 -10.54
C PHE A 139 -4.98 -0.25 -11.99
N ARG A 140 -5.84 0.38 -12.80
CA ARG A 140 -5.97 0.08 -14.23
C ARG A 140 -4.69 0.42 -14.99
N GLU A 141 -4.12 1.58 -14.73
CA GLU A 141 -2.85 1.98 -15.33
C GLU A 141 -1.71 1.03 -14.95
N PHE A 142 -1.65 0.63 -13.67
CA PHE A 142 -0.67 -0.36 -13.20
C PHE A 142 -0.83 -1.72 -13.88
N GLN A 143 -2.07 -2.16 -14.10
CA GLN A 143 -2.36 -3.39 -14.84
C GLN A 143 -1.92 -3.29 -16.30
N GLN A 144 -2.16 -2.16 -16.98
CA GLN A 144 -1.76 -1.93 -18.36
C GLN A 144 -0.23 -1.93 -18.53
N ILE A 145 0.50 -1.29 -17.62
CA ILE A 145 1.97 -1.25 -17.65
C ILE A 145 2.56 -2.66 -17.50
N ARG A 146 1.95 -3.53 -16.72
CA ARG A 146 2.44 -4.90 -16.46
C ARG A 146 1.84 -5.97 -17.37
N GLY A 147 0.66 -5.78 -17.89
CA GLY A 147 0.08 -6.66 -18.93
C GLY A 147 0.76 -6.49 -20.29
N GLY A 148 1.41 -5.36 -20.50
CA GLY A 148 2.12 -4.98 -21.72
C GLY A 148 3.61 -5.34 -21.75
N THR A 149 4.06 -6.43 -21.13
CA THR A 149 5.48 -6.86 -21.16
C THR A 149 5.94 -7.36 -22.54
N SER A 150 5.26 -6.99 -23.62
CA SER A 150 5.74 -7.20 -25.00
C SER A 150 5.93 -5.92 -25.82
N ALA A 151 5.73 -4.73 -25.25
CA ALA A 151 6.03 -3.49 -25.93
C ALA A 151 6.66 -2.49 -24.96
N VAL A 152 7.96 -2.56 -24.78
CA VAL A 152 8.75 -1.43 -24.27
C VAL A 152 8.62 -0.29 -25.28
N ARG A 153 7.52 0.46 -25.20
CA ARG A 153 7.43 1.75 -25.85
C ARG A 153 8.34 2.71 -25.07
N ARG A 154 9.53 2.93 -25.60
CA ARG A 154 10.42 4.00 -25.14
C ARG A 154 9.60 5.29 -25.10
N LEU A 155 9.32 5.78 -23.90
CA LEU A 155 8.86 7.15 -23.74
C LEU A 155 9.98 8.03 -24.30
N PRO A 156 9.66 9.04 -25.13
CA PRO A 156 10.66 10.01 -25.57
C PRO A 156 11.25 10.66 -24.31
N PRO A 157 12.54 10.96 -24.29
CA PRO A 157 13.14 11.67 -23.18
C PRO A 157 12.42 13.02 -23.08
N THR A 158 11.65 13.20 -22.02
CA THR A 158 11.15 14.52 -21.63
C THR A 158 12.39 15.35 -21.32
N GLY A 159 12.75 16.23 -22.28
CA GLY A 159 13.79 17.21 -22.09
C GLY A 159 13.40 18.14 -20.95
N VAL A 160 13.92 17.87 -19.79
CA VAL A 160 14.08 18.84 -18.73
C VAL A 160 15.57 18.95 -18.52
N ASN A 161 16.16 19.97 -19.17
CA ASN A 161 17.45 20.50 -18.80
C ASN A 161 17.36 20.98 -17.35
N GLY A 162 17.88 20.20 -16.44
CA GLY A 162 18.09 20.57 -15.05
C GLY A 162 19.48 20.12 -14.66
N HIS A 163 20.40 21.08 -14.59
CA HIS A 163 21.71 20.91 -13.97
C HIS A 163 21.53 20.26 -12.60
N ILE A 164 21.81 18.97 -12.50
CA ILE A 164 22.05 18.34 -11.20
C ILE A 164 23.55 18.51 -10.96
N HIS A 165 23.86 19.33 -9.97
CA HIS A 165 25.21 19.60 -9.48
C HIS A 165 25.91 18.28 -9.09
N GLU A 166 27.16 18.11 -9.53
CA GLU A 166 28.08 17.03 -9.17
C GLU A 166 28.44 16.94 -7.68
N THR A 167 27.74 17.64 -6.81
CA THR A 167 28.04 17.74 -5.38
C THR A 167 27.51 16.54 -4.54
N GLU A 168 26.58 15.74 -5.07
CA GLU A 168 26.00 14.63 -4.27
C GLU A 168 26.78 13.31 -4.37
N LEU A 169 27.67 13.16 -5.35
CA LEU A 169 28.51 11.96 -5.49
C LEU A 169 29.69 11.92 -4.50
N HIS A 170 30.09 13.09 -3.99
CA HIS A 170 31.23 13.18 -3.05
C HIS A 170 30.85 12.83 -1.62
N ASP A 171 29.58 12.96 -1.25
CA ASP A 171 29.08 12.68 0.11
C ASP A 171 28.86 11.19 0.39
N GLN A 172 28.59 10.37 -0.64
CA GLN A 172 28.42 8.92 -0.47
C GLN A 172 29.76 8.18 -0.30
N ASP A 173 30.84 8.67 -0.88
CA ASP A 173 32.16 8.08 -0.70
C ASP A 173 32.76 8.41 0.68
N ASP A 174 32.41 9.54 1.25
CA ASP A 174 32.85 9.94 2.61
C ASP A 174 32.13 9.14 3.70
N LEU A 175 30.86 8.79 3.49
CA LEU A 175 30.10 7.91 4.40
C LEU A 175 30.62 6.46 4.38
N ARG A 176 31.06 5.96 3.24
CA ARG A 176 31.68 4.62 3.15
C ARG A 176 33.03 4.56 3.84
N ARG A 177 33.86 5.61 3.76
CA ARG A 177 35.16 5.69 4.44
C ARG A 177 35.01 5.76 5.96
N ARG A 178 34.00 6.44 6.47
CA ARG A 178 33.71 6.50 7.92
C ARG A 178 33.24 5.17 8.49
N HIS A 179 32.51 4.36 7.68
CA HIS A 179 32.04 3.03 8.13
C HIS A 179 33.16 2.00 8.19
N SER A 180 34.17 2.06 7.31
CA SER A 180 35.29 1.14 7.33
C SER A 180 36.26 1.42 8.48
N SER A 181 36.48 2.69 8.85
CA SER A 181 37.35 3.06 9.96
C SER A 181 36.76 2.69 11.34
N PHE A 182 35.45 2.53 11.45
CA PHE A 182 34.80 2.11 12.70
C PHE A 182 34.91 0.61 12.96
N GLN A 183 35.09 -0.21 11.90
CA GLN A 183 35.28 -1.66 12.06
C GLN A 183 36.71 -2.05 12.39
N GLU A 184 37.70 -1.26 11.98
CA GLU A 184 39.12 -1.54 12.31
C GLU A 184 39.50 -1.17 13.75
N HIS A 185 38.82 -0.23 14.40
CA HIS A 185 39.08 0.14 15.80
C HIS A 185 38.36 -0.73 16.84
N GLY A 186 37.37 -1.54 16.42
CA GLY A 186 36.68 -2.48 17.30
C GLY A 186 37.36 -3.83 17.48
N ALA A 187 38.35 -4.16 16.64
CA ALA A 187 39.04 -5.46 16.66
C ALA A 187 40.38 -5.43 17.43
N ALA A 188 40.78 -4.29 17.97
CA ALA A 188 42.08 -4.14 18.68
C ALA A 188 41.95 -4.07 20.22
N GLN A 189 40.78 -4.38 20.79
CA GLN A 189 40.52 -4.42 22.23
C GLN A 189 39.74 -5.67 22.63
N THR A 190 40.26 -6.84 22.30
CA THR A 190 39.98 -8.10 23.03
C THR A 190 41.23 -8.94 23.14
#